data_a6d28038e659599944485352d90cdcdd
#
_entry.id   a6d28038e659599944485352d90cdcdd
#
_cell.length_a   1.000
_cell.length_b   1.000
_cell.length_c   1.000
_cell.angle_alpha   90.00
_cell.angle_beta   90.00
_cell.angle_gamma   90.00
#
_symmetry.space_group_name_H-M   'P 1'
#
loop_
_entity.id
_entity.type
_entity.pdbx_description
1 polymer ?
#
loop_
_entity_poly.entity_id
_entity_poly.type
_entity_poly.pdbx_seq_one_letter_code
_entity_poly.pdbx_strand_id
1 'polypeptide(L)'
;EIHPLSGLLFCKDCGAKMHIRIDYRNGGKRHVAYCSEYHKGKAKNPKCSSPHIMDADLLMQTVADVLKKIAEYSISNRADFEALVKKSLDVQQTDRTKKQQKRVPQITTRLEQIEKVLDKLYEDNALGTIEQDRYEQMSQKYSEEYYSLKAELEQLREQLSAFENAGGRAQKFVKLIDRYADFTDLTPTILNEFISRIEVHERDQKRARYAIQHISIYFNYIGKFENEVTQLAEPTEQEIQQMRGEIEEAKKEKSRAYHRQYSKEYRARNLEKQREYDRMKAREYRAKRKAQAAAAQPTQ
;
A
#
# COMPACT_ATOMS: atom_id res chain seq x y z
N GLU A 1 4.86 -8.25 -17.62
CA GLU A 1 5.46 -8.58 -16.30
C GLU A 1 4.54 -8.05 -15.20
N ILE A 2 4.36 -8.87 -14.15
CA ILE A 2 3.56 -8.49 -12.98
C ILE A 2 4.50 -7.76 -12.01
N HIS A 3 4.09 -6.56 -11.55
CA HIS A 3 4.89 -5.79 -10.60
C HIS A 3 4.99 -6.52 -9.24
N PRO A 4 6.18 -6.55 -8.58
CA PRO A 4 6.39 -7.31 -7.34
C PRO A 4 5.43 -6.96 -6.19
N LEU A 5 4.98 -5.72 -6.10
CA LEU A 5 4.00 -5.27 -5.10
C LEU A 5 2.54 -5.61 -5.44
N SER A 6 2.28 -6.30 -6.56
CA SER A 6 0.91 -6.68 -6.94
C SER A 6 0.29 -7.62 -5.90
N GLY A 7 -0.91 -7.28 -5.45
CA GLY A 7 -1.62 -8.04 -4.41
C GLY A 7 -1.33 -7.61 -2.97
N LEU A 8 -0.26 -6.86 -2.71
CA LEU A 8 0.11 -6.36 -1.39
C LEU A 8 -0.44 -4.96 -1.06
N LEU A 9 -0.94 -4.21 -2.06
CA LEU A 9 -1.36 -2.82 -1.89
C LEU A 9 -2.85 -2.71 -1.61
N PHE A 10 -3.20 -1.91 -0.60
CA PHE A 10 -4.57 -1.65 -0.17
C PHE A 10 -4.79 -0.15 0.04
N CYS A 11 -6.00 0.31 -0.27
CA CYS A 11 -6.42 1.66 0.03
C CYS A 11 -6.74 1.78 1.52
N LYS A 12 -6.18 2.77 2.21
CA LYS A 12 -6.44 2.99 3.64
C LYS A 12 -7.89 3.38 3.91
N ASP A 13 -8.50 4.19 3.04
CA ASP A 13 -9.81 4.77 3.28
C ASP A 13 -10.96 3.77 3.05
N CYS A 14 -10.88 2.96 1.99
CA CYS A 14 -11.95 2.02 1.65
C CYS A 14 -11.59 0.54 1.85
N GLY A 15 -10.35 0.21 2.22
CA GLY A 15 -9.87 -1.15 2.41
C GLY A 15 -9.72 -1.99 1.13
N ALA A 16 -10.07 -1.44 -0.02
CA ALA A 16 -10.02 -2.18 -1.28
C ALA A 16 -8.59 -2.40 -1.77
N LYS A 17 -8.38 -3.50 -2.52
CA LYS A 17 -7.11 -3.75 -3.20
C LYS A 17 -6.81 -2.65 -4.21
N MET A 18 -5.55 -2.28 -4.30
CA MET A 18 -5.06 -1.38 -5.34
C MET A 18 -4.52 -2.19 -6.52
N HIS A 19 -4.73 -1.69 -7.73
CA HIS A 19 -4.22 -2.28 -8.96
C HIS A 19 -3.02 -1.49 -9.45
N ILE A 20 -2.06 -2.17 -10.04
CA ILE A 20 -0.89 -1.55 -10.67
C ILE A 20 -1.07 -1.64 -12.19
N ARG A 21 -0.88 -0.51 -12.88
CA ARG A 21 -0.86 -0.44 -14.34
C ARG A 21 0.40 0.24 -14.83
N ILE A 22 0.75 -0.05 -16.07
CA ILE A 22 1.82 0.67 -16.76
C ILE A 22 1.24 1.98 -17.31
N ASP A 23 1.92 3.08 -17.03
CA ASP A 23 1.59 4.42 -17.54
C ASP A 23 2.75 4.90 -18.44
N TYR A 24 2.43 5.20 -19.69
CA TYR A 24 3.39 5.66 -20.70
C TYR A 24 3.37 7.19 -20.89
N ARG A 25 2.67 7.93 -20.05
CA ARG A 25 2.62 9.37 -20.13
C ARG A 25 3.99 10.01 -19.89
N ASN A 26 4.33 11.05 -20.62
CA ASN A 26 5.61 11.79 -20.56
C ASN A 26 6.84 11.01 -21.06
N GLY A 27 6.69 10.09 -22.01
CA GLY A 27 7.80 9.46 -22.73
C GLY A 27 8.56 8.37 -21.98
N GLY A 28 8.08 7.94 -20.79
CA GLY A 28 8.69 6.86 -20.02
C GLY A 28 7.67 5.81 -19.57
N LYS A 29 8.11 4.58 -19.41
CA LYS A 29 7.35 3.49 -18.77
C LYS A 29 7.47 3.67 -17.25
N ARG A 30 6.35 3.73 -16.55
CA ARG A 30 6.30 3.71 -15.08
C ARG A 30 5.13 2.89 -14.59
N HIS A 31 5.26 2.31 -13.40
CA HIS A 31 4.18 1.55 -12.77
C HIS A 31 3.42 2.45 -11.79
N VAL A 32 2.10 2.48 -11.94
CA VAL A 32 1.24 3.35 -11.13
C VAL A 32 0.19 2.51 -10.43
N ALA A 33 0.19 2.56 -9.10
CA ALA A 33 -0.83 1.98 -8.26
C ALA A 33 -2.03 2.94 -8.11
N TYR A 34 -3.25 2.39 -8.07
CA TYR A 34 -4.48 3.17 -7.91
C TYR A 34 -5.57 2.34 -7.20
N CYS A 35 -6.44 3.02 -6.47
CA CYS A 35 -7.55 2.38 -5.77
C CYS A 35 -8.59 1.81 -6.75
N SER A 36 -8.90 0.52 -6.63
CA SER A 36 -9.85 -0.17 -7.52
C SER A 36 -11.28 0.36 -7.39
N GLU A 37 -11.73 0.65 -6.17
CA GLU A 37 -13.10 1.14 -5.90
C GLU A 37 -13.32 2.56 -6.42
N TYR A 38 -12.32 3.43 -6.36
CA TYR A 38 -12.41 4.75 -6.99
C TYR A 38 -12.60 4.66 -8.51
N HIS A 39 -11.90 3.73 -9.17
CA HIS A 39 -12.00 3.56 -10.62
C HIS A 39 -13.28 2.86 -11.07
N LYS A 40 -13.81 1.91 -10.30
CA LYS A 40 -15.10 1.27 -10.56
C LYS A 40 -16.26 2.24 -10.39
N GLY A 41 -16.15 3.19 -9.47
CA GLY A 41 -17.21 4.11 -9.05
C GLY A 41 -17.47 5.31 -9.97
N LYS A 42 -16.91 5.37 -11.20
CA LYS A 42 -17.29 6.41 -12.18
C LYS A 42 -18.78 6.41 -12.53
N ALA A 43 -19.51 5.36 -12.18
CA ALA A 43 -20.95 5.21 -12.38
C ALA A 43 -21.71 5.38 -11.05
N LYS A 44 -21.88 6.54 -10.52
CA LYS A 44 -22.87 7.00 -9.53
C LYS A 44 -22.55 7.04 -8.04
N ASN A 45 -21.66 6.24 -7.45
CA ASN A 45 -21.22 6.41 -6.04
C ASN A 45 -19.89 5.70 -5.81
N PRO A 46 -18.74 6.39 -5.90
CA PRO A 46 -17.46 5.79 -5.57
C PRO A 46 -17.43 5.50 -4.06
N LYS A 47 -17.12 4.25 -3.67
CA LYS A 47 -16.87 3.88 -2.27
C LYS A 47 -15.62 4.57 -1.70
N CYS A 48 -14.81 5.14 -2.57
CA CYS A 48 -13.60 5.86 -2.21
C CYS A 48 -13.62 7.28 -2.77
N SER A 49 -13.29 8.27 -1.95
CA SER A 49 -13.32 9.70 -2.27
C SER A 49 -12.13 10.13 -3.14
N SER A 50 -11.04 9.36 -3.16
CA SER A 50 -9.78 9.71 -3.80
C SER A 50 -9.20 8.56 -4.62
N PRO A 51 -8.51 8.85 -5.75
CA PRO A 51 -7.88 7.82 -6.58
C PRO A 51 -6.70 7.11 -5.90
N HIS A 52 -6.13 7.64 -4.83
CA HIS A 52 -4.95 7.10 -4.13
C HIS A 52 -3.84 6.68 -5.10
N ILE A 53 -3.53 7.56 -6.05
CA ILE A 53 -2.51 7.27 -7.08
C ILE A 53 -1.12 7.36 -6.44
N MET A 54 -0.32 6.31 -6.61
CA MET A 54 1.06 6.24 -6.13
C MET A 54 1.97 5.64 -7.21
N ASP A 55 3.20 6.12 -7.27
CA ASP A 55 4.25 5.51 -8.09
C ASP A 55 4.71 4.20 -7.41
N ALA A 56 4.49 3.08 -8.09
CA ALA A 56 4.78 1.76 -7.52
C ALA A 56 6.28 1.45 -7.50
N ASP A 57 7.05 2.01 -8.43
CA ASP A 57 8.50 1.83 -8.48
C ASP A 57 9.16 2.59 -7.31
N LEU A 58 8.70 3.83 -7.03
CA LEU A 58 9.13 4.59 -5.87
C LEU A 58 8.73 3.91 -4.56
N LEU A 59 7.50 3.39 -4.49
CA LEU A 59 7.05 2.62 -3.32
C LEU A 59 7.92 1.39 -3.07
N MET A 60 8.33 0.69 -4.14
CA MET A 60 9.23 -0.45 -4.05
C MET A 60 10.58 -0.08 -3.44
N GLN A 61 11.16 1.04 -3.87
CA GLN A 61 12.40 1.57 -3.29
C GLN A 61 12.22 1.91 -1.81
N THR A 62 11.13 2.60 -1.46
CA THR A 62 10.81 2.94 -0.06
C THR A 62 10.70 1.69 0.82
N VAL A 63 10.05 0.64 0.33
CA VAL A 63 9.94 -0.64 1.04
C VAL A 63 11.32 -1.29 1.22
N ALA A 64 12.17 -1.25 0.19
CA ALA A 64 13.54 -1.76 0.27
C ALA A 64 14.36 -1.02 1.33
N ASP A 65 14.28 0.31 1.35
CA ASP A 65 14.99 1.15 2.32
C ASP A 65 14.52 0.88 3.76
N VAL A 66 13.22 0.68 3.97
CA VAL A 66 12.67 0.32 5.30
C VAL A 66 13.17 -1.05 5.74
N LEU A 67 13.13 -2.06 4.87
CA LEU A 67 13.64 -3.40 5.20
C LEU A 67 15.14 -3.39 5.49
N LYS A 68 15.92 -2.64 4.71
CA LYS A 68 17.36 -2.48 4.92
C LYS A 68 17.66 -1.83 6.28
N LYS A 69 16.98 -0.74 6.64
CA LYS A 69 17.13 -0.10 7.95
C LYS A 69 16.79 -1.04 9.10
N ILE A 70 15.72 -1.84 8.97
CA ILE A 70 15.33 -2.84 9.97
C ILE A 70 16.45 -3.88 10.11
N ALA A 71 17.03 -4.36 9.01
CA ALA A 71 18.11 -5.33 9.03
C ALA A 71 19.39 -4.75 9.67
N GLU A 72 19.80 -3.57 9.27
CA GLU A 72 20.96 -2.87 9.86
C GLU A 72 20.79 -2.66 11.36
N TYR A 73 19.61 -2.24 11.80
CA TYR A 73 19.31 -2.08 13.22
C TYR A 73 19.28 -3.42 13.98
N SER A 74 18.72 -4.46 13.37
CA SER A 74 18.70 -5.81 13.94
C SER A 74 20.10 -6.38 14.16
N ILE A 75 21.05 -6.06 13.27
CA ILE A 75 22.44 -6.50 13.39
C ILE A 75 23.18 -5.68 14.45
N SER A 76 22.99 -4.34 14.44
CA SER A 76 23.73 -3.44 15.33
C SER A 76 23.23 -3.45 16.79
N ASN A 77 21.92 -3.70 17.00
CA ASN A 77 21.24 -3.57 18.30
C ASN A 77 20.30 -4.76 18.57
N ARG A 78 20.82 -5.97 18.54
CA ARG A 78 20.02 -7.21 18.57
C ARG A 78 19.04 -7.30 19.76
N ALA A 79 19.51 -7.04 20.96
CA ALA A 79 18.70 -7.15 22.18
C ALA A 79 17.56 -6.12 22.18
N ASP A 80 17.85 -4.88 21.79
CA ASP A 80 16.86 -3.81 21.72
C ASP A 80 15.84 -4.08 20.60
N PHE A 81 16.29 -4.59 19.46
CA PHE A 81 15.42 -4.97 18.37
C PHE A 81 14.43 -6.07 18.76
N GLU A 82 14.91 -7.14 19.44
CA GLU A 82 14.04 -8.20 19.93
C GLU A 82 13.03 -7.68 20.96
N ALA A 83 13.45 -6.76 21.84
CA ALA A 83 12.56 -6.12 22.81
C ALA A 83 11.49 -5.24 22.12
N LEU A 84 11.88 -4.46 21.09
CA LEU A 84 10.96 -3.65 20.29
C LEU A 84 9.95 -4.51 19.54
N VAL A 85 10.38 -5.61 18.92
CA VAL A 85 9.49 -6.55 18.22
C VAL A 85 8.50 -7.17 19.20
N LYS A 86 8.93 -7.60 20.38
CA LYS A 86 8.06 -8.12 21.45
C LYS A 86 7.06 -7.06 21.90
N LYS A 87 7.51 -5.84 22.18
CA LYS A 87 6.66 -4.72 22.57
C LYS A 87 5.60 -4.39 21.50
N SER A 88 5.97 -4.39 20.23
CA SER A 88 5.04 -4.18 19.13
C SER A 88 3.94 -5.25 19.08
N LEU A 89 4.28 -6.51 19.33
CA LEU A 89 3.33 -7.61 19.44
C LEU A 89 2.42 -7.43 20.67
N ASP A 90 2.96 -7.03 21.81
CA ASP A 90 2.20 -6.81 23.04
C ASP A 90 1.18 -5.66 22.90
N VAL A 91 1.58 -4.55 22.28
CA VAL A 91 0.68 -3.40 22.03
C VAL A 91 -0.49 -3.79 21.12
N GLN A 92 -0.25 -4.57 20.08
CA GLN A 92 -1.32 -5.03 19.19
C GLN A 92 -2.25 -6.07 19.83
N GLN A 93 -1.75 -6.81 20.85
CA GLN A 93 -2.50 -7.78 21.62
C GLN A 93 -3.44 -7.15 22.65
N THR A 94 -3.14 -5.93 23.14
CA THR A 94 -3.56 -5.47 24.45
C THR A 94 -5.07 -5.37 24.66
N ASP A 95 -5.86 -4.93 23.68
CA ASP A 95 -7.29 -4.70 23.91
C ASP A 95 -8.18 -5.90 23.58
N ARG A 96 -7.89 -6.59 22.50
CA ARG A 96 -8.71 -7.74 22.08
C ARG A 96 -8.40 -8.99 22.92
N THR A 97 -7.13 -9.24 23.16
CA THR A 97 -6.65 -10.40 23.93
C THR A 97 -7.00 -10.27 25.40
N LYS A 98 -6.90 -9.07 26.01
CA LYS A 98 -7.35 -8.85 27.39
C LYS A 98 -8.84 -9.11 27.57
N LYS A 99 -9.68 -8.72 26.62
CA LYS A 99 -11.12 -9.03 26.66
C LYS A 99 -11.36 -10.54 26.56
N GLN A 100 -10.66 -11.23 25.67
CA GLN A 100 -10.76 -12.67 25.48
C GLN A 100 -10.24 -13.44 26.70
N GLN A 101 -9.10 -13.05 27.27
CA GLN A 101 -8.56 -13.65 28.51
C GLN A 101 -9.49 -13.48 29.68
N LYS A 102 -10.22 -12.35 29.80
CA LYS A 102 -11.22 -12.15 30.85
C LYS A 102 -12.50 -12.98 30.59
N ARG A 103 -12.83 -13.25 29.34
CA ARG A 103 -14.04 -13.99 28.96
C ARG A 103 -13.92 -15.50 29.25
N VAL A 104 -12.72 -16.08 29.09
CA VAL A 104 -12.47 -17.51 29.35
C VAL A 104 -12.90 -17.95 30.76
N PRO A 105 -12.41 -17.33 31.86
CA PRO A 105 -12.82 -17.74 33.22
C PRO A 105 -14.32 -17.54 33.45
N GLN A 106 -14.93 -16.50 32.89
CA GLN A 106 -16.38 -16.27 33.01
C GLN A 106 -17.19 -17.42 32.39
N ILE A 107 -16.81 -17.87 31.19
CA ILE A 107 -17.47 -19.00 30.54
C ILE A 107 -17.23 -20.30 31.34
N THR A 108 -16.01 -20.54 31.80
CA THR A 108 -15.69 -21.74 32.60
C THR A 108 -16.55 -21.82 33.86
N THR A 109 -16.62 -20.71 34.62
CA THR A 109 -17.50 -20.64 35.82
C THR A 109 -18.95 -20.84 35.47
N ARG A 110 -19.42 -20.29 34.34
CA ARG A 110 -20.83 -20.47 33.91
C ARG A 110 -21.14 -21.90 33.50
N LEU A 111 -20.22 -22.58 32.81
CA LEU A 111 -20.33 -23.98 32.47
C LEU A 111 -20.47 -24.86 33.72
N GLU A 112 -19.62 -24.65 34.74
CA GLU A 112 -19.69 -25.36 36.01
C GLU A 112 -21.03 -25.12 36.76
N GLN A 113 -21.57 -23.90 36.67
CA GLN A 113 -22.88 -23.60 37.23
C GLN A 113 -23.98 -24.32 36.50
N ILE A 114 -23.97 -24.39 35.16
CA ILE A 114 -24.95 -25.08 34.35
C ILE A 114 -24.91 -26.60 34.65
N GLU A 115 -23.72 -27.20 34.75
CA GLU A 115 -23.59 -28.61 35.09
C GLU A 115 -24.25 -28.90 36.44
N LYS A 116 -23.97 -28.11 37.47
CA LYS A 116 -24.62 -28.27 38.78
C LYS A 116 -26.16 -28.13 38.74
N VAL A 117 -26.66 -27.22 37.88
CA VAL A 117 -28.08 -27.02 37.70
C VAL A 117 -28.72 -28.23 36.99
N LEU A 118 -28.05 -28.74 35.94
CA LEU A 118 -28.53 -29.91 35.21
C LEU A 118 -28.53 -31.16 36.10
N ASP A 119 -27.49 -31.37 36.91
CA ASP A 119 -27.44 -32.48 37.88
C ASP A 119 -28.60 -32.41 38.86
N LYS A 120 -28.86 -31.22 39.43
CA LYS A 120 -29.98 -31.01 40.35
C LYS A 120 -31.33 -31.19 39.69
N LEU A 121 -31.51 -30.71 38.46
CA LEU A 121 -32.74 -30.93 37.69
C LEU A 121 -32.97 -32.41 37.43
N TYR A 122 -31.91 -33.18 37.18
CA TYR A 122 -32.00 -34.61 36.99
C TYR A 122 -32.42 -35.33 38.29
N GLU A 123 -31.86 -34.96 39.44
CA GLU A 123 -32.24 -35.48 40.75
C GLU A 123 -33.68 -35.13 41.09
N ASP A 124 -34.10 -33.88 40.92
CA ASP A 124 -35.47 -33.42 41.21
C ASP A 124 -36.51 -34.15 40.32
N ASN A 125 -36.18 -34.42 39.06
CA ASN A 125 -37.01 -35.19 38.17
C ASN A 125 -37.12 -36.67 38.59
N ALA A 126 -35.97 -37.25 38.97
CA ALA A 126 -35.94 -38.63 39.44
C ALA A 126 -36.74 -38.85 40.76
N LEU A 127 -36.79 -37.81 41.59
CA LEU A 127 -37.58 -37.82 42.86
C LEU A 127 -39.03 -37.41 42.66
N GLY A 128 -39.43 -37.02 41.43
CA GLY A 128 -40.81 -36.60 41.12
C GLY A 128 -41.17 -35.23 41.73
N THR A 129 -40.18 -34.41 42.12
CA THR A 129 -40.38 -33.09 42.73
C THR A 129 -40.61 -31.99 41.70
N ILE A 130 -40.34 -32.26 40.42
CA ILE A 130 -40.56 -31.34 39.30
C ILE A 130 -41.49 -31.97 38.25
N GLU A 131 -42.35 -31.16 37.64
CA GLU A 131 -43.22 -31.63 36.55
C GLU A 131 -42.39 -31.95 35.29
N GLN A 132 -42.76 -32.99 34.56
CA GLN A 132 -42.03 -33.50 33.40
C GLN A 132 -41.85 -32.42 32.32
N ASP A 133 -42.89 -31.67 31.96
CA ASP A 133 -42.83 -30.62 30.96
C ASP A 133 -41.84 -29.49 31.34
N ARG A 134 -41.81 -29.17 32.64
CA ARG A 134 -40.91 -28.15 33.15
C ARG A 134 -39.45 -28.61 33.17
N TYR A 135 -39.22 -29.88 33.52
CA TYR A 135 -37.91 -30.51 33.42
C TYR A 135 -37.39 -30.47 31.99
N GLU A 136 -38.19 -30.89 31.02
CA GLU A 136 -37.79 -30.91 29.61
C GLU A 136 -37.43 -29.52 29.09
N GLN A 137 -38.24 -28.50 29.34
CA GLN A 137 -37.97 -27.11 28.96
C GLN A 137 -36.69 -26.55 29.58
N MET A 138 -36.46 -26.79 30.87
CA MET A 138 -35.28 -26.28 31.57
C MET A 138 -34.05 -27.06 31.14
N SER A 139 -34.10 -28.37 31.01
CA SER A 139 -33.00 -29.19 30.54
C SER A 139 -32.56 -28.85 29.14
N GLN A 140 -33.54 -28.66 28.22
CA GLN A 140 -33.22 -28.20 26.86
C GLN A 140 -32.55 -26.84 26.86
N LYS A 141 -33.08 -25.84 27.56
CA LYS A 141 -32.53 -24.50 27.66
C LYS A 141 -31.08 -24.49 28.16
N TYR A 142 -30.82 -25.20 29.28
CA TYR A 142 -29.48 -25.23 29.86
C TYR A 142 -28.51 -26.07 29.01
N SER A 143 -28.97 -27.08 28.33
CA SER A 143 -28.14 -27.86 27.40
C SER A 143 -27.76 -27.03 26.17
N GLU A 144 -28.65 -26.26 25.60
CA GLU A 144 -28.35 -25.35 24.48
C GLU A 144 -27.35 -24.28 24.90
N GLU A 145 -27.52 -23.65 26.08
CA GLU A 145 -26.57 -22.68 26.64
C GLU A 145 -25.20 -23.36 26.88
N TYR A 146 -25.15 -24.56 27.42
CA TYR A 146 -23.91 -25.29 27.67
C TYR A 146 -23.12 -25.55 26.38
N TYR A 147 -23.76 -26.08 25.34
CA TYR A 147 -23.08 -26.36 24.07
C TYR A 147 -22.66 -25.11 23.36
N SER A 148 -23.42 -24.03 23.42
CA SER A 148 -23.07 -22.73 22.87
C SER A 148 -21.82 -22.14 23.56
N LEU A 149 -21.79 -22.13 24.89
CA LEU A 149 -20.65 -21.65 25.67
C LEU A 149 -19.40 -22.52 25.49
N LYS A 150 -19.58 -23.83 25.38
CA LYS A 150 -18.50 -24.77 25.13
C LYS A 150 -17.82 -24.50 23.77
N ALA A 151 -18.62 -24.27 22.73
CA ALA A 151 -18.12 -23.91 21.40
C ALA A 151 -17.40 -22.55 21.43
N GLU A 152 -17.95 -21.55 22.14
CA GLU A 152 -17.29 -20.23 22.34
C GLU A 152 -15.95 -20.39 23.05
N LEU A 153 -15.88 -21.24 24.10
CA LEU A 153 -14.65 -21.49 24.86
C LEU A 153 -13.56 -22.12 24.00
N GLU A 154 -13.90 -23.09 23.15
CA GLU A 154 -12.99 -23.76 22.24
C GLU A 154 -12.40 -22.75 21.24
N GLN A 155 -13.24 -21.94 20.60
CA GLN A 155 -12.80 -20.89 19.69
C GLN A 155 -11.89 -19.87 20.38
N LEU A 156 -12.21 -19.45 21.60
CA LEU A 156 -11.36 -18.53 22.38
C LEU A 156 -10.02 -19.15 22.75
N ARG A 157 -9.98 -20.43 23.12
CA ARG A 157 -8.74 -21.16 23.42
C ARG A 157 -7.85 -21.31 22.18
N GLU A 158 -8.43 -21.66 21.02
CA GLU A 158 -7.70 -21.70 19.75
C GLU A 158 -7.10 -20.32 19.40
N GLN A 159 -7.87 -19.26 19.55
CA GLN A 159 -7.40 -17.91 19.32
C GLN A 159 -6.28 -17.52 20.28
N LEU A 160 -6.39 -17.83 21.57
CA LEU A 160 -5.36 -17.53 22.58
C LEU A 160 -4.10 -18.37 22.37
N SER A 161 -4.20 -19.65 22.02
CA SER A 161 -3.03 -20.49 21.73
C SER A 161 -2.27 -20.01 20.49
N ALA A 162 -2.99 -19.50 19.46
CA ALA A 162 -2.37 -18.82 18.33
C ALA A 162 -1.61 -17.54 18.74
N PHE A 163 -1.99 -16.91 19.88
CA PHE A 163 -1.32 -15.72 20.45
C PHE A 163 -0.17 -16.06 21.39
N GLU A 164 -0.20 -17.15 22.15
CA GLU A 164 0.89 -17.59 23.03
C GLU A 164 2.19 -17.88 22.26
N ASN A 165 2.09 -18.13 20.95
CA ASN A 165 3.21 -18.17 20.01
C ASN A 165 3.82 -16.79 19.66
N ALA A 166 3.49 -15.70 20.38
CA ALA A 166 4.02 -14.36 20.08
C ALA A 166 5.56 -14.30 20.19
N GLY A 167 6.12 -14.94 21.21
CA GLY A 167 7.58 -15.08 21.33
C GLY A 167 8.20 -15.84 20.16
N GLY A 168 7.53 -16.92 19.69
CA GLY A 168 7.94 -17.66 18.51
C GLY A 168 7.81 -16.85 17.21
N ARG A 169 6.81 -15.94 17.11
CA ARG A 169 6.65 -15.05 15.96
C ARG A 169 7.74 -13.99 15.89
N ALA A 170 8.09 -13.37 17.02
CA ALA A 170 9.21 -12.46 17.09
C ALA A 170 10.51 -13.12 16.62
N GLN A 171 10.81 -14.31 17.14
CA GLN A 171 11.99 -15.06 16.72
C GLN A 171 11.97 -15.46 15.25
N LYS A 172 10.80 -15.82 14.69
CA LYS A 172 10.66 -16.11 13.26
C LYS A 172 10.95 -14.88 12.41
N PHE A 173 10.44 -13.70 12.80
CA PHE A 173 10.71 -12.46 12.09
C PHE A 173 12.19 -12.10 12.11
N VAL A 174 12.82 -12.21 13.27
CA VAL A 174 14.25 -11.96 13.44
C VAL A 174 15.11 -12.93 12.60
N LYS A 175 14.78 -14.23 12.60
CA LYS A 175 15.45 -15.23 11.75
C LYS A 175 15.23 -14.98 10.25
N LEU A 176 14.07 -14.43 9.89
CA LEU A 176 13.78 -14.07 8.50
C LEU A 176 14.67 -12.90 8.06
N ILE A 177 14.85 -11.88 8.91
CA ILE A 177 15.78 -10.78 8.64
C ILE A 177 17.21 -11.29 8.48
N ASP A 178 17.67 -12.18 9.38
CA ASP A 178 19.02 -12.75 9.31
C ASP A 178 19.28 -13.55 8.02
N ARG A 179 18.24 -14.15 7.45
CA ARG A 179 18.33 -14.90 6.19
C ARG A 179 18.56 -14.00 4.98
N TYR A 180 17.98 -12.80 5.01
CA TYR A 180 18.03 -11.84 3.92
C TYR A 180 18.82 -10.60 4.35
N ALA A 181 20.13 -10.78 4.59
CA ALA A 181 21.01 -9.67 5.02
C ALA A 181 21.17 -8.55 3.99
N ASP A 182 20.87 -8.85 2.73
CA ASP A 182 20.93 -7.89 1.62
C ASP A 182 19.56 -7.80 0.91
N PHE A 183 18.96 -6.61 0.96
CA PHE A 183 17.66 -6.29 0.34
C PHE A 183 17.81 -5.52 -0.97
N THR A 184 18.88 -5.73 -1.72
CA THR A 184 19.11 -5.08 -3.02
C THR A 184 18.14 -5.58 -4.08
N ASP A 185 17.82 -6.88 -4.10
CA ASP A 185 16.93 -7.49 -5.08
C ASP A 185 15.66 -8.06 -4.38
N LEU A 186 14.65 -7.22 -4.21
CA LEU A 186 13.37 -7.62 -3.64
C LEU A 186 12.52 -8.38 -4.65
N THR A 187 12.57 -9.69 -4.59
CA THR A 187 11.68 -10.55 -5.39
C THR A 187 10.26 -10.59 -4.79
N PRO A 188 9.23 -10.94 -5.60
CA PRO A 188 7.87 -11.15 -5.07
C PRO A 188 7.82 -12.15 -3.91
N THR A 189 8.67 -13.17 -3.92
CA THR A 189 8.76 -14.17 -2.85
C THR A 189 9.22 -13.56 -1.55
N ILE A 190 10.31 -12.77 -1.57
CA ILE A 190 10.83 -12.05 -0.40
C ILE A 190 9.78 -11.10 0.16
N LEU A 191 9.14 -10.29 -0.71
CA LEU A 191 8.10 -9.36 -0.29
C LEU A 191 6.93 -10.06 0.40
N ASN A 192 6.45 -11.18 -0.14
CA ASN A 192 5.36 -11.96 0.44
C ASN A 192 5.77 -12.68 1.73
N GLU A 193 7.06 -13.01 1.94
CA GLU A 193 7.54 -13.54 3.23
C GLU A 193 7.58 -12.47 4.32
N PHE A 194 7.93 -11.22 3.98
CA PHE A 194 8.04 -10.12 4.95
C PHE A 194 6.74 -9.37 5.17
N ILE A 195 5.97 -9.10 4.12
CA ILE A 195 4.88 -8.13 4.09
C ILE A 195 3.55 -8.83 3.88
N SER A 196 2.61 -8.59 4.79
CA SER A 196 1.22 -9.05 4.64
C SER A 196 0.39 -8.08 3.81
N ARG A 197 0.58 -6.78 4.01
CA ARG A 197 -0.07 -5.71 3.25
C ARG A 197 0.61 -4.36 3.44
N ILE A 198 0.38 -3.47 2.49
CA ILE A 198 0.77 -2.07 2.54
C ILE A 198 -0.49 -1.23 2.32
N GLU A 199 -0.81 -0.37 3.28
CA GLU A 199 -1.93 0.57 3.16
C GLU A 199 -1.42 1.91 2.66
N VAL A 200 -2.04 2.40 1.60
CA VAL A 200 -1.72 3.69 0.97
C VAL A 200 -2.77 4.70 1.39
N HIS A 201 -2.32 5.77 2.05
CA HIS A 201 -3.18 6.86 2.51
C HIS A 201 -3.50 7.85 1.39
N GLU A 202 -4.45 8.75 1.62
CA GLU A 202 -4.72 9.87 0.73
C GLU A 202 -3.52 10.83 0.72
N ARG A 203 -3.35 11.54 -0.38
CA ARG A 203 -2.33 12.58 -0.51
C ARG A 203 -2.74 13.80 0.30
N ASP A 204 -1.75 14.49 0.90
CA ASP A 204 -1.96 15.76 1.61
C ASP A 204 -2.56 16.85 0.71
N GLN A 205 -2.18 16.85 -0.57
CA GLN A 205 -2.66 17.79 -1.56
C GLN A 205 -3.27 17.08 -2.77
N LYS A 206 -4.60 17.23 -2.93
CA LYS A 206 -5.33 16.75 -4.10
C LYS A 206 -4.85 17.50 -5.35
N ARG A 207 -4.50 16.77 -6.42
CA ARG A 207 -4.04 17.31 -7.71
C ARG A 207 -2.65 17.94 -7.72
N ALA A 208 -1.93 18.03 -6.61
CA ALA A 208 -0.55 18.45 -6.64
C ALA A 208 0.30 17.39 -7.37
N ARG A 209 1.23 17.85 -8.18
CA ARG A 209 2.18 16.95 -8.86
C ARG A 209 3.13 16.29 -7.87
N TYR A 210 3.44 16.98 -6.79
CA TYR A 210 4.26 16.54 -5.69
C TYR A 210 3.46 16.72 -4.41
N ALA A 211 3.05 15.62 -3.82
CA ALA A 211 2.26 15.58 -2.60
C ALA A 211 2.87 14.53 -1.66
N ILE A 212 2.84 14.81 -0.38
CA ILE A 212 3.21 13.82 0.63
C ILE A 212 2.11 12.78 0.68
N GLN A 213 2.52 11.52 0.69
CA GLN A 213 1.59 10.41 0.78
C GLN A 213 2.13 9.40 1.78
N HIS A 214 1.39 9.21 2.87
CA HIS A 214 1.76 8.25 3.90
C HIS A 214 1.46 6.82 3.46
N ILE A 215 2.28 5.89 3.91
CA ILE A 215 2.07 4.46 3.76
C ILE A 215 2.18 3.80 5.13
N SER A 216 1.42 2.72 5.34
CA SER A 216 1.55 1.87 6.53
C SER A 216 1.91 0.45 6.07
N ILE A 217 3.06 -0.05 6.49
CA ILE A 217 3.54 -1.38 6.14
C ILE A 217 3.20 -2.34 7.28
N TYR A 218 2.53 -3.44 6.95
CA TYR A 218 2.20 -4.51 7.88
C TYR A 218 3.05 -5.73 7.55
N PHE A 219 3.91 -6.08 8.48
CA PHE A 219 4.79 -7.24 8.35
C PHE A 219 4.08 -8.53 8.75
N ASN A 220 4.44 -9.61 8.10
CA ASN A 220 4.10 -10.95 8.56
C ASN A 220 4.71 -11.16 9.95
N TYR A 221 4.04 -11.92 10.80
CA TYR A 221 4.44 -12.23 12.18
C TYR A 221 4.30 -11.10 13.19
N ILE A 222 4.65 -9.83 12.85
CA ILE A 222 4.71 -8.71 13.81
C ILE A 222 3.68 -7.61 13.55
N GLY A 223 2.95 -7.67 12.41
CA GLY A 223 1.93 -6.66 12.05
C GLY A 223 2.53 -5.29 11.72
N LYS A 224 1.86 -4.22 12.16
CA LYS A 224 2.35 -2.85 11.96
C LYS A 224 3.52 -2.58 12.90
N PHE A 225 4.69 -2.33 12.35
CA PHE A 225 5.90 -2.05 13.10
C PHE A 225 6.26 -0.57 12.89
N GLU A 226 5.80 0.26 13.82
CA GLU A 226 6.08 1.71 13.84
C GLU A 226 6.96 2.01 15.04
N ASN A 227 8.20 2.34 14.79
CA ASN A 227 9.14 2.84 15.78
C ASN A 227 10.09 3.85 15.12
N GLU A 228 10.95 4.47 15.92
CA GLU A 228 11.92 5.47 15.45
C GLU A 228 12.82 4.94 14.31
N VAL A 229 13.04 3.63 14.24
CA VAL A 229 13.87 2.97 13.21
C VAL A 229 13.15 2.92 11.87
N THR A 230 11.82 2.68 11.88
CA THR A 230 11.00 2.56 10.67
C THR A 230 10.38 3.89 10.25
N GLN A 231 10.33 4.86 11.13
CA GLN A 231 10.01 6.22 10.76
C GLN A 231 11.13 6.73 9.86
N LEU A 232 10.88 6.75 8.56
CA LEU A 232 11.57 7.68 7.70
C LEU A 232 11.32 9.04 8.34
N ALA A 233 12.38 9.71 8.80
CA ALA A 233 12.26 11.02 9.40
C ALA A 233 11.27 11.83 8.55
N GLU A 234 10.16 12.27 9.15
CA GLU A 234 9.23 13.12 8.43
C GLU A 234 10.05 14.33 7.98
N PRO A 235 10.15 14.56 6.67
CA PRO A 235 10.97 15.66 6.20
C PRO A 235 10.40 16.94 6.82
N THR A 236 11.26 17.76 7.36
CA THR A 236 10.88 19.06 7.92
C THR A 236 10.20 19.90 6.84
N GLU A 237 9.36 20.84 7.24
CA GLU A 237 8.67 21.72 6.29
C GLU A 237 9.63 22.48 5.39
N GLN A 238 10.84 22.77 5.88
CA GLN A 238 11.92 23.37 5.12
C GLN A 238 12.48 22.43 4.05
N GLU A 239 12.73 21.15 4.38
CA GLU A 239 13.17 20.14 3.43
C GLU A 239 12.11 19.85 2.35
N ILE A 240 10.84 19.84 2.74
CA ILE A 240 9.71 19.71 1.80
C ILE A 240 9.70 20.90 0.82
N GLN A 241 9.86 22.12 1.31
CA GLN A 241 9.90 23.31 0.46
C GLN A 241 11.12 23.31 -0.44
N GLN A 242 12.28 22.91 0.07
CA GLN A 242 13.51 22.79 -0.72
C GLN A 242 13.34 21.75 -1.83
N MET A 243 12.88 20.54 -1.53
CA MET A 243 12.60 19.50 -2.54
C MET A 243 11.58 19.97 -3.59
N ARG A 244 10.52 20.66 -3.18
CA ARG A 244 9.55 21.24 -4.12
C ARG A 244 10.20 22.28 -5.03
N GLY A 245 11.06 23.11 -4.49
CA GLY A 245 11.84 24.11 -5.26
C GLY A 245 12.77 23.47 -6.29
N GLU A 246 13.56 22.50 -5.88
CA GLU A 246 14.49 21.75 -6.75
C GLU A 246 13.76 21.05 -7.91
N ILE A 247 12.63 20.42 -7.60
CA ILE A 247 11.79 19.75 -8.60
C ILE A 247 11.18 20.75 -9.57
N GLU A 248 10.76 21.92 -9.10
CA GLU A 248 10.21 22.96 -9.96
C GLU A 248 11.27 23.59 -10.86
N GLU A 249 12.48 23.78 -10.36
CA GLU A 249 13.62 24.23 -11.16
C GLU A 249 14.03 23.21 -12.23
N ALA A 250 14.14 21.94 -11.86
CA ALA A 250 14.42 20.87 -12.81
C ALA A 250 13.35 20.77 -13.91
N LYS A 251 12.07 21.04 -13.57
CA LYS A 251 10.97 21.09 -14.54
C LYS A 251 11.09 22.29 -15.46
N LYS A 252 11.44 23.47 -14.92
CA LYS A 252 11.67 24.68 -15.73
C LYS A 252 12.85 24.48 -16.69
N GLU A 253 13.89 23.80 -16.22
CA GLU A 253 15.06 23.51 -17.05
C GLU A 253 14.74 22.52 -18.19
N LYS A 254 14.04 21.43 -17.90
CA LYS A 254 13.54 20.51 -18.93
C LYS A 254 12.65 21.21 -19.97
N SER A 255 11.76 22.08 -19.52
CA SER A 255 10.90 22.87 -20.41
C SER A 255 11.73 23.81 -21.28
N ARG A 256 12.72 24.51 -20.69
CA ARG A 256 13.65 25.38 -21.42
C ARG A 256 14.49 24.60 -22.44
N ALA A 257 14.95 23.40 -22.09
CA ALA A 257 15.70 22.53 -22.99
C ALA A 257 14.84 22.07 -24.15
N TYR A 258 13.60 21.63 -23.88
CA TYR A 258 12.64 21.28 -24.93
C TYR A 258 12.36 22.45 -25.88
N HIS A 259 12.09 23.65 -25.35
CA HIS A 259 11.84 24.81 -26.19
C HIS A 259 13.06 25.24 -27.00
N ARG A 260 14.28 25.10 -26.44
CA ARG A 260 15.53 25.34 -27.18
C ARG A 260 15.69 24.37 -28.35
N GLN A 261 15.45 23.09 -28.10
CA GLN A 261 15.53 22.04 -29.12
C GLN A 261 14.45 22.26 -30.20
N TYR A 262 13.20 22.45 -29.80
CA TYR A 262 12.09 22.72 -30.72
C TYR A 262 12.36 23.96 -31.59
N SER A 263 12.82 25.05 -31.00
CA SER A 263 13.16 26.28 -31.74
C SER A 263 14.31 26.06 -32.72
N LYS A 264 15.29 25.24 -32.37
CA LYS A 264 16.40 24.89 -33.24
C LYS A 264 15.91 24.07 -34.44
N GLU A 265 15.13 23.08 -34.21
CA GLU A 265 14.52 22.23 -35.26
C GLU A 265 13.55 23.02 -36.14
N TYR A 266 12.72 23.90 -35.56
CA TYR A 266 11.81 24.76 -36.27
C TYR A 266 12.55 25.74 -37.19
N ARG A 267 13.63 26.39 -36.67
CA ARG A 267 14.46 27.28 -37.50
C ARG A 267 15.18 26.53 -38.62
N ALA A 268 15.68 25.31 -38.37
CA ALA A 268 16.31 24.50 -39.39
C ALA A 268 15.33 24.16 -40.53
N ARG A 269 14.12 23.70 -40.20
CA ARG A 269 13.06 23.38 -41.22
C ARG A 269 12.63 24.63 -41.98
N ASN A 270 12.48 25.76 -41.29
CA ASN A 270 12.06 27.00 -41.96
C ASN A 270 13.19 27.63 -42.79
N LEU A 271 14.44 27.47 -42.34
CA LEU A 271 15.58 27.93 -43.13
C LEU A 271 15.68 27.20 -44.47
N GLU A 272 15.36 25.93 -44.51
CA GLU A 272 15.35 25.12 -45.70
C GLU A 272 14.22 25.54 -46.65
N LYS A 273 13.02 25.74 -46.12
CA LYS A 273 11.86 26.27 -46.89
C LYS A 273 12.14 27.69 -47.42
N GLN A 274 12.76 28.55 -46.63
CA GLN A 274 13.16 29.88 -47.02
C GLN A 274 14.20 29.86 -48.15
N ARG A 275 15.21 29.01 -48.07
CA ARG A 275 16.20 28.80 -49.13
C ARG A 275 15.57 28.27 -50.44
N GLU A 276 14.58 27.34 -50.33
CA GLU A 276 13.85 26.89 -51.51
C GLU A 276 13.00 27.98 -52.15
N TYR A 277 12.33 28.78 -51.34
CA TYR A 277 11.55 29.92 -51.81
C TYR A 277 12.47 30.96 -52.51
N ASP A 278 13.61 31.30 -51.91
CA ASP A 278 14.58 32.22 -52.46
C ASP A 278 15.19 31.69 -53.77
N ARG A 279 15.47 30.38 -53.86
CA ARG A 279 15.92 29.74 -55.12
C ARG A 279 14.87 29.82 -56.21
N MET A 280 13.59 29.59 -55.86
CA MET A 280 12.47 29.70 -56.77
C MET A 280 12.32 31.13 -57.29
N LYS A 281 12.36 32.13 -56.38
CA LYS A 281 12.29 33.55 -56.76
C LYS A 281 13.43 33.98 -57.64
N ALA A 282 14.67 33.54 -57.33
CA ALA A 282 15.80 33.79 -58.16
C ALA A 282 15.69 33.19 -59.56
N ARG A 283 15.10 31.99 -59.68
CA ARG A 283 14.82 31.38 -61.02
C ARG A 283 13.76 32.18 -61.79
N GLU A 284 12.68 32.57 -61.16
CA GLU A 284 11.66 33.43 -61.77
C GLU A 284 12.23 34.76 -62.27
N TYR A 285 13.05 35.41 -61.43
CA TYR A 285 13.68 36.67 -61.78
C TYR A 285 14.61 36.50 -62.98
N ARG A 286 15.47 35.45 -63.00
CA ARG A 286 16.34 35.17 -64.14
C ARG A 286 15.59 34.86 -65.40
N ALA A 287 14.49 34.13 -65.34
CA ALA A 287 13.59 33.83 -66.49
C ALA A 287 12.98 35.12 -67.06
N LYS A 288 12.43 35.99 -66.18
CA LYS A 288 11.87 37.29 -66.59
C LYS A 288 12.91 38.17 -67.27
N ARG A 289 14.13 38.25 -66.70
CA ARG A 289 15.19 39.03 -67.28
C ARG A 289 15.64 38.50 -68.62
N LYS A 290 15.70 37.18 -68.78
CA LYS A 290 16.02 36.53 -70.10
C LYS A 290 14.92 36.79 -71.15
N ALA A 291 13.67 36.75 -70.78
CA ALA A 291 12.52 37.04 -71.68
C ALA A 291 12.52 38.52 -72.07
N GLN A 292 12.82 39.46 -71.17
CA GLN A 292 12.97 40.88 -71.44
C GLN A 292 14.15 41.14 -72.38
N ALA A 293 15.27 40.50 -72.20
CA ALA A 293 16.41 40.62 -73.09
C ALA A 293 16.18 40.07 -74.49
N ALA A 294 15.41 38.97 -74.57
CA ALA A 294 15.02 38.40 -75.87
C ALA A 294 14.01 39.30 -76.62
N ALA A 295 13.12 39.99 -75.92
CA ALA A 295 12.13 40.95 -76.50
C ALA A 295 12.77 42.29 -76.92
N ALA A 296 13.98 42.60 -76.40
CA ALA A 296 14.69 43.87 -76.74
C ALA A 296 15.68 43.69 -77.89
N GLN A 297 15.79 42.52 -78.52
CA GLN A 297 16.58 42.37 -79.77
C GLN A 297 15.78 42.88 -80.94
N PRO A 298 16.31 43.87 -81.68
CA PRO A 298 15.62 44.37 -82.91
C PRO A 298 15.62 43.27 -83.96
N THR A 299 14.45 42.95 -84.50
CA THR A 299 14.27 42.14 -85.72
C THR A 299 15.02 42.85 -86.84
N GLN A 300 16.07 42.22 -87.37
CA GLN A 300 16.70 42.59 -88.63
C GLN A 300 15.85 42.12 -89.79
#